data_1ac830c583221d5beb15fc7dd4fef36a
#
_entry.id   1ac830c583221d5beb15fc7dd4fef36a
#
_cell.length_a   1.000
_cell.length_b   1.000
_cell.length_c   1.000
_cell.angle_alpha   90.00
_cell.angle_beta   90.00
_cell.angle_gamma   90.00
#
_symmetry.space_group_name_H-M   'P 1'
#
loop_
_entity.id
_entity.type
_entity.pdbx_description
1 polymer ?
#
loop_
_entity_poly.entity_id
_entity_poly.type
_entity_poly.pdbx_seq_one_letter_code
_entity_poly.pdbx_strand_id
1 'polypeptide(L)'
;MKKIKKAKKLLALVLALALSVALTSCGNAEKPANESTDAAANVAAKVAVVFASSGLGDKSFNDALYSGMEEAESEMGIEWVYSEPKDDAEYEGLISGYADGGDCDLIICLGGSQSSSLENVAPNYPDQKFVILDAVVPGDNIRSYTWRDEELGFLAGLLGASLSDTNKLGFIGAHDIPLCNLGAAGMIAGAHYVNPACEVLVDYANGWAEVNGCYEIATSMNEQGASLIYHTASAGGLGILNAGKEKGFLTVFFDGNLNSDAPDTNIASAIRDFPSCAKEAIQDVIDGNFTAESIVKGIAEDGVYLDFEGSAYDIPEDVMAVYNEAVDAIKSGDIVVPTTIDEANTWTA
;
A
#
# COMPACT_ATOMS: atom_id res chain seq x y z
N MET A 1 26.98 35.97 -38.79
CA MET A 1 26.40 35.04 -39.78
C MET A 1 27.42 34.29 -40.67
N LYS A 2 28.72 34.27 -40.38
CA LYS A 2 29.77 33.61 -41.22
C LYS A 2 30.35 32.31 -40.61
N LYS A 3 29.94 31.90 -39.39
CA LYS A 3 30.45 30.68 -38.73
C LYS A 3 29.57 29.42 -38.88
N ILE A 4 28.32 29.57 -39.33
CA ILE A 4 27.37 28.44 -39.45
C ILE A 4 27.46 27.71 -40.80
N LYS A 5 28.09 28.34 -41.84
CA LYS A 5 28.22 27.75 -43.18
C LYS A 5 29.40 26.80 -43.34
N LYS A 6 30.35 26.72 -42.39
CA LYS A 6 31.49 25.81 -42.47
C LYS A 6 31.20 24.42 -41.84
N ALA A 7 30.25 24.30 -40.95
CA ALA A 7 29.93 23.02 -40.33
C ALA A 7 29.07 22.09 -41.21
N LYS A 8 28.33 22.63 -42.19
CA LYS A 8 27.49 21.81 -43.08
C LYS A 8 28.23 21.21 -44.27
N LYS A 9 29.50 21.63 -44.58
CA LYS A 9 30.30 21.08 -45.66
C LYS A 9 31.21 19.95 -45.22
N LEU A 10 31.46 19.74 -43.92
CA LEU A 10 32.30 18.66 -43.44
C LEU A 10 31.48 17.37 -43.16
N LEU A 11 30.17 17.44 -43.03
CA LEU A 11 29.30 16.27 -42.78
C LEU A 11 28.90 15.55 -44.09
N ALA A 12 29.10 16.18 -45.26
CA ALA A 12 28.77 15.61 -46.56
C ALA A 12 29.91 14.80 -47.19
N LEU A 13 31.13 14.84 -46.63
CA LEU A 13 32.30 14.18 -47.22
C LEU A 13 32.64 12.83 -46.54
N VAL A 14 32.00 12.47 -45.41
CA VAL A 14 32.24 11.22 -44.69
C VAL A 14 31.24 10.13 -45.10
N LEU A 15 30.15 10.48 -45.80
CA LEU A 15 29.13 9.49 -46.21
C LEU A 15 29.36 8.91 -47.63
N ALA A 16 30.43 9.32 -48.36
CA ALA A 16 30.64 8.90 -49.73
C ALA A 16 31.79 7.86 -49.91
N LEU A 17 32.37 7.34 -48.83
CA LEU A 17 33.52 6.41 -48.93
C LEU A 17 33.24 4.99 -48.38
N ALA A 18 31.97 4.62 -48.16
CA ALA A 18 31.58 3.31 -47.61
C ALA A 18 30.81 2.42 -48.60
N LEU A 19 30.83 2.69 -49.90
CA LEU A 19 30.03 1.92 -50.89
C LEU A 19 30.87 1.50 -52.09
N SER A 20 32.02 0.85 -51.88
CA SER A 20 32.67 0.12 -52.96
C SER A 20 33.67 -0.88 -52.41
N VAL A 21 33.21 -2.06 -52.02
CA VAL A 21 33.90 -3.36 -52.12
C VAL A 21 32.87 -4.46 -51.75
N ALA A 22 32.20 -5.00 -52.73
CA ALA A 22 31.62 -6.33 -52.65
C ALA A 22 31.19 -6.78 -54.06
N LEU A 23 32.07 -7.36 -54.80
CA LEU A 23 31.75 -8.30 -55.87
C LEU A 23 33.04 -9.04 -56.24
N THR A 24 33.15 -10.26 -55.72
CA THR A 24 33.67 -11.47 -56.37
C THR A 24 34.14 -12.47 -55.31
N SER A 25 33.39 -13.52 -55.12
CA SER A 25 33.90 -14.90 -55.11
C SER A 25 32.74 -15.87 -54.91
N CYS A 26 32.44 -16.67 -55.93
CA CYS A 26 31.67 -17.90 -55.81
C CYS A 26 32.53 -18.95 -55.12
N GLY A 27 31.98 -19.56 -54.04
CA GLY A 27 32.58 -20.72 -53.37
C GLY A 27 31.54 -21.28 -52.40
N ASN A 28 31.03 -22.48 -52.71
CA ASN A 28 30.13 -23.26 -51.85
C ASN A 28 30.79 -23.50 -50.49
N ALA A 29 30.17 -22.99 -49.42
CA ALA A 29 30.40 -23.47 -48.07
C ALA A 29 29.10 -23.38 -47.34
N GLU A 30 28.67 -24.48 -46.75
CA GLU A 30 27.48 -24.64 -45.92
C GLU A 30 27.47 -23.59 -44.83
N LYS A 31 26.35 -22.88 -44.74
CA LYS A 31 26.06 -21.89 -43.72
C LYS A 31 25.73 -22.66 -42.44
N PRO A 32 26.45 -22.46 -41.32
CA PRO A 32 25.92 -22.90 -40.05
C PRO A 32 24.64 -22.08 -39.78
N ALA A 33 23.58 -22.79 -39.53
CA ALA A 33 22.34 -22.20 -39.02
C ALA A 33 22.68 -21.46 -37.74
N ASN A 34 22.67 -20.14 -37.81
CA ASN A 34 22.67 -19.30 -36.63
C ASN A 34 21.26 -19.43 -36.07
N GLU A 35 21.07 -20.35 -35.13
CA GLU A 35 19.94 -20.32 -34.22
C GLU A 35 20.07 -18.99 -33.46
N SER A 36 19.34 -17.98 -33.94
CA SER A 36 18.93 -16.90 -33.09
C SER A 36 17.97 -17.54 -32.09
N THR A 37 18.50 -18.06 -31.01
CA THR A 37 17.74 -18.21 -29.78
C THR A 37 17.43 -16.79 -29.31
N ASP A 38 16.34 -16.22 -29.81
CA ASP A 38 15.50 -15.38 -28.96
C ASP A 38 15.08 -16.30 -27.81
N ALA A 39 15.89 -16.31 -26.77
CA ALA A 39 15.44 -16.71 -25.46
C ALA A 39 14.38 -15.67 -25.08
N ALA A 40 13.13 -15.92 -25.42
CA ALA A 40 12.03 -15.30 -24.73
C ALA A 40 12.35 -15.53 -23.25
N ALA A 41 12.62 -14.47 -22.51
CA ALA A 41 12.78 -14.55 -21.08
C ALA A 41 11.55 -15.31 -20.58
N ASN A 42 11.78 -16.43 -19.88
CA ASN A 42 10.69 -17.27 -19.42
C ASN A 42 10.00 -16.48 -18.29
N VAL A 43 8.95 -15.74 -18.63
CA VAL A 43 8.16 -14.96 -17.68
C VAL A 43 7.51 -15.94 -16.73
N ALA A 44 7.73 -15.78 -15.43
CA ALA A 44 7.27 -16.72 -14.42
C ALA A 44 5.73 -16.66 -14.25
N ALA A 45 5.15 -15.47 -14.34
CA ALA A 45 3.70 -15.23 -14.37
C ALA A 45 3.40 -13.85 -14.96
N LYS A 46 2.18 -13.67 -15.48
CA LYS A 46 1.63 -12.36 -15.89
C LYS A 46 0.55 -11.93 -14.93
N VAL A 47 0.68 -10.73 -14.39
CA VAL A 47 -0.21 -10.19 -13.37
C VAL A 47 -0.85 -8.89 -13.84
N ALA A 48 -2.15 -8.73 -13.66
CA ALA A 48 -2.84 -7.46 -13.82
C ALA A 48 -3.22 -6.89 -12.46
N VAL A 49 -3.10 -5.57 -12.29
CA VAL A 49 -3.52 -4.85 -11.09
C VAL A 49 -4.55 -3.80 -11.45
N VAL A 50 -5.68 -3.79 -10.75
CA VAL A 50 -6.65 -2.70 -10.80
C VAL A 50 -6.51 -1.91 -9.50
N PHE A 51 -5.94 -0.72 -9.59
CA PHE A 51 -5.74 0.16 -8.44
C PHE A 51 -7.04 0.78 -7.94
N ALA A 52 -7.03 1.33 -6.72
CA ALA A 52 -8.16 2.11 -6.21
C ALA A 52 -8.30 3.46 -6.95
N SER A 53 -9.51 3.98 -7.05
CA SER A 53 -9.83 5.21 -7.79
C SER A 53 -9.20 6.49 -7.21
N SER A 54 -8.60 6.43 -6.02
CA SER A 54 -7.76 7.51 -5.47
C SER A 54 -6.48 7.77 -6.28
N GLY A 55 -6.04 6.79 -7.09
CA GLY A 55 -4.91 6.90 -8.01
C GLY A 55 -3.54 6.78 -7.36
N LEU A 56 -2.50 6.61 -8.20
CA LEU A 56 -1.10 6.61 -7.79
C LEU A 56 -0.64 8.01 -7.37
N GLY A 57 0.37 8.07 -6.51
CA GLY A 57 0.87 9.32 -5.93
C GLY A 57 0.20 9.66 -4.60
N ASP A 58 -0.59 8.75 -4.03
CA ASP A 58 -1.22 8.92 -2.71
C ASP A 58 -0.23 8.78 -1.55
N LYS A 59 1.00 8.31 -1.83
CA LYS A 59 2.06 7.97 -0.85
C LYS A 59 1.59 7.03 0.26
N SER A 60 0.59 6.23 -0.02
CA SER A 60 -0.12 5.37 0.92
C SER A 60 -0.56 4.09 0.19
N PHE A 61 -1.87 3.82 0.16
CA PHE A 61 -2.52 2.60 -0.26
C PHE A 61 -2.13 2.09 -1.67
N ASN A 62 -2.27 2.95 -2.70
CA ASN A 62 -1.94 2.57 -4.07
C ASN A 62 -0.42 2.46 -4.27
N ASP A 63 0.35 3.44 -3.76
CA ASP A 63 1.80 3.47 -3.92
C ASP A 63 2.48 2.32 -3.17
N ALA A 64 1.92 1.86 -2.04
CA ALA A 64 2.44 0.71 -1.30
C ALA A 64 2.37 -0.58 -2.14
N LEU A 65 1.21 -0.87 -2.78
CA LEU A 65 1.11 -2.03 -3.66
C LEU A 65 1.96 -1.85 -4.92
N TYR A 66 2.00 -0.64 -5.51
CA TYR A 66 2.80 -0.37 -6.70
C TYR A 66 4.28 -0.70 -6.47
N SER A 67 4.84 -0.24 -5.36
CA SER A 67 6.22 -0.57 -4.97
C SER A 67 6.43 -2.08 -4.81
N GLY A 68 5.48 -2.77 -4.19
CA GLY A 68 5.53 -4.23 -4.05
C GLY A 68 5.47 -4.98 -5.38
N MET A 69 4.76 -4.45 -6.37
CA MET A 69 4.72 -5.04 -7.71
C MET A 69 6.02 -4.81 -8.48
N GLU A 70 6.68 -3.64 -8.35
CA GLU A 70 8.01 -3.41 -8.91
C GLU A 70 9.05 -4.36 -8.29
N GLU A 71 8.97 -4.59 -6.97
CA GLU A 71 9.81 -5.59 -6.31
C GLU A 71 9.53 -7.01 -6.82
N ALA A 72 8.25 -7.40 -6.95
CA ALA A 72 7.87 -8.72 -7.48
C ALA A 72 8.36 -8.93 -8.92
N GLU A 73 8.29 -7.92 -9.79
CA GLU A 73 8.85 -7.98 -11.13
C GLU A 73 10.36 -8.28 -11.09
N SER A 74 11.09 -7.55 -10.25
CA SER A 74 12.54 -7.68 -10.11
C SER A 74 12.98 -9.01 -9.48
N GLU A 75 12.27 -9.48 -8.45
CA GLU A 75 12.67 -10.62 -7.63
C GLU A 75 12.13 -11.94 -8.17
N MET A 76 10.92 -11.94 -8.73
CA MET A 76 10.20 -13.16 -9.13
C MET A 76 10.18 -13.38 -10.66
N GLY A 77 10.61 -12.39 -11.44
CA GLY A 77 10.66 -12.48 -12.91
C GLY A 77 9.28 -12.52 -13.56
N ILE A 78 8.32 -11.82 -12.97
CA ILE A 78 6.97 -11.65 -13.53
C ILE A 78 6.95 -10.52 -14.56
N GLU A 79 5.90 -10.51 -15.39
CA GLU A 79 5.45 -9.30 -16.11
C GLU A 79 4.16 -8.83 -15.47
N TRP A 80 3.98 -7.52 -15.35
CA TRP A 80 2.73 -6.99 -14.85
C TRP A 80 2.26 -5.74 -15.60
N VAL A 81 0.96 -5.55 -15.58
CA VAL A 81 0.26 -4.39 -16.15
C VAL A 81 -0.75 -3.87 -15.13
N TYR A 82 -1.14 -2.61 -15.27
CA TYR A 82 -2.11 -2.05 -14.33
C TYR A 82 -3.07 -1.08 -14.98
N SER A 83 -4.15 -0.80 -14.27
CA SER A 83 -5.11 0.25 -14.59
C SER A 83 -5.35 1.15 -13.39
N GLU A 84 -5.40 2.46 -13.65
CA GLU A 84 -5.82 3.48 -12.71
C GLU A 84 -7.22 3.97 -13.10
N PRO A 85 -8.29 3.46 -12.45
CA PRO A 85 -9.65 3.92 -12.72
C PRO A 85 -9.83 5.36 -12.24
N LYS A 86 -10.69 6.11 -12.92
CA LYS A 86 -11.01 7.51 -12.54
C LYS A 86 -12.14 7.57 -11.53
N ASP A 87 -12.99 6.56 -11.53
CA ASP A 87 -14.08 6.40 -10.59
C ASP A 87 -14.45 4.92 -10.45
N ASP A 88 -15.27 4.61 -9.44
CA ASP A 88 -15.64 3.23 -9.11
C ASP A 88 -16.47 2.54 -10.19
N ALA A 89 -17.13 3.29 -11.09
CA ALA A 89 -17.94 2.71 -12.17
C ALA A 89 -17.07 2.03 -13.25
N GLU A 90 -15.77 2.31 -13.30
CA GLU A 90 -14.87 1.69 -14.27
C GLU A 90 -14.38 0.30 -13.83
N TYR A 91 -14.48 -0.06 -12.54
CA TYR A 91 -13.90 -1.30 -12.00
C TYR A 91 -14.37 -2.56 -12.72
N GLU A 92 -15.68 -2.74 -12.90
CA GLU A 92 -16.24 -3.96 -13.53
C GLU A 92 -15.71 -4.13 -14.97
N GLY A 93 -15.63 -3.02 -15.72
CA GLY A 93 -15.10 -3.02 -17.08
C GLY A 93 -13.60 -3.30 -17.15
N LEU A 94 -12.81 -2.84 -16.19
CA LEU A 94 -11.38 -3.07 -16.14
C LEU A 94 -11.06 -4.53 -15.74
N ILE A 95 -11.72 -5.04 -14.69
CA ILE A 95 -11.54 -6.41 -14.21
C ILE A 95 -11.94 -7.41 -15.31
N SER A 96 -13.14 -7.22 -15.93
CA SER A 96 -13.58 -8.08 -17.01
C SER A 96 -12.69 -7.98 -18.25
N GLY A 97 -12.16 -6.78 -18.56
CA GLY A 97 -11.26 -6.57 -19.69
C GLY A 97 -9.96 -7.38 -19.58
N TYR A 98 -9.36 -7.46 -18.38
CA TYR A 98 -8.20 -8.31 -18.16
C TYR A 98 -8.55 -9.81 -18.22
N ALA A 99 -9.70 -10.20 -17.66
CA ALA A 99 -10.16 -11.59 -17.69
C ALA A 99 -10.53 -12.06 -19.12
N ASP A 100 -11.17 -11.20 -19.93
CA ASP A 100 -11.48 -11.46 -21.34
C ASP A 100 -10.21 -11.61 -22.20
N GLY A 101 -9.17 -10.86 -21.87
CA GLY A 101 -7.87 -10.95 -22.55
C GLY A 101 -7.22 -12.32 -22.41
N GLY A 102 -7.41 -12.99 -21.28
CA GLY A 102 -6.91 -14.33 -21.00
C GLY A 102 -5.38 -14.45 -20.97
N ASP A 103 -4.68 -13.31 -20.90
CA ASP A 103 -3.22 -13.25 -20.93
C ASP A 103 -2.62 -13.15 -19.52
N CYS A 104 -3.43 -12.96 -18.48
CA CYS A 104 -2.98 -12.80 -17.10
C CYS A 104 -3.23 -14.06 -16.29
N ASP A 105 -2.22 -14.53 -15.57
CA ASP A 105 -2.32 -15.67 -14.66
C ASP A 105 -3.02 -15.28 -13.35
N LEU A 106 -2.96 -14.00 -12.98
CA LEU A 106 -3.56 -13.42 -11.78
C LEU A 106 -4.06 -12.01 -12.05
N ILE A 107 -5.23 -11.68 -11.50
CA ILE A 107 -5.76 -10.31 -11.46
C ILE A 107 -5.89 -9.89 -10.00
N ILE A 108 -5.22 -8.80 -9.63
CA ILE A 108 -5.25 -8.22 -8.28
C ILE A 108 -6.13 -6.98 -8.28
N CYS A 109 -7.14 -6.97 -7.41
CA CYS A 109 -8.04 -5.86 -7.16
C CYS A 109 -7.66 -5.19 -5.82
N LEU A 110 -7.40 -3.88 -5.82
CA LEU A 110 -7.00 -3.16 -4.64
C LEU A 110 -8.15 -2.31 -4.08
N GLY A 111 -8.64 -2.71 -2.92
CA GLY A 111 -9.62 -1.95 -2.14
C GLY A 111 -11.04 -2.48 -2.19
N GLY A 112 -11.74 -2.29 -1.06
CA GLY A 112 -13.10 -2.78 -0.84
C GLY A 112 -14.15 -2.21 -1.78
N SER A 113 -13.91 -1.03 -2.40
CA SER A 113 -14.81 -0.45 -3.41
C SER A 113 -14.95 -1.32 -4.68
N GLN A 114 -13.99 -2.23 -4.92
CA GLN A 114 -14.03 -3.17 -6.05
C GLN A 114 -14.84 -4.44 -5.77
N SER A 115 -15.28 -4.66 -4.51
CA SER A 115 -15.92 -5.93 -4.11
C SER A 115 -17.11 -6.31 -4.98
N SER A 116 -18.07 -5.39 -5.17
CA SER A 116 -19.25 -5.66 -5.99
C SER A 116 -18.92 -5.95 -7.45
N SER A 117 -17.94 -5.24 -8.01
CA SER A 117 -17.47 -5.45 -9.38
C SER A 117 -16.81 -6.83 -9.54
N LEU A 118 -15.95 -7.22 -8.59
CA LEU A 118 -15.32 -8.53 -8.60
C LEU A 118 -16.33 -9.66 -8.39
N GLU A 119 -17.30 -9.49 -7.50
CA GLU A 119 -18.38 -10.44 -7.26
C GLU A 119 -19.23 -10.70 -8.51
N ASN A 120 -19.45 -9.65 -9.33
CA ASN A 120 -20.16 -9.77 -10.61
C ASN A 120 -19.30 -10.44 -11.70
N VAL A 121 -18.01 -10.16 -11.74
CA VAL A 121 -17.12 -10.60 -12.83
C VAL A 121 -16.63 -12.04 -12.63
N ALA A 122 -16.08 -12.36 -11.45
CA ALA A 122 -15.35 -13.60 -11.22
C ALA A 122 -16.12 -14.89 -11.56
N PRO A 123 -17.44 -15.01 -11.33
CA PRO A 123 -18.20 -16.19 -11.71
C PRO A 123 -18.24 -16.49 -13.22
N ASN A 124 -18.00 -15.47 -14.07
CA ASN A 124 -17.99 -15.64 -15.51
C ASN A 124 -16.64 -16.19 -16.03
N TYR A 125 -15.61 -16.21 -15.19
CA TYR A 125 -14.25 -16.63 -15.52
C TYR A 125 -13.72 -17.64 -14.49
N PRO A 126 -14.30 -18.85 -14.41
CA PRO A 126 -14.00 -19.81 -13.33
C PRO A 126 -12.55 -20.30 -13.29
N ASP A 127 -11.82 -20.22 -14.40
CA ASP A 127 -10.41 -20.64 -14.51
C ASP A 127 -9.43 -19.47 -14.21
N GLN A 128 -9.92 -18.21 -14.21
CA GLN A 128 -9.13 -17.03 -13.88
C GLN A 128 -8.98 -16.91 -12.35
N LYS A 129 -7.76 -16.67 -11.89
CA LYS A 129 -7.47 -16.41 -10.47
C LYS A 129 -7.56 -14.92 -10.17
N PHE A 130 -8.21 -14.61 -9.06
CA PHE A 130 -8.37 -13.24 -8.58
C PHE A 130 -7.86 -13.12 -7.13
N VAL A 131 -7.27 -11.98 -6.84
CA VAL A 131 -6.98 -11.54 -5.48
C VAL A 131 -7.72 -10.24 -5.24
N ILE A 132 -8.31 -10.09 -4.07
CA ILE A 132 -8.75 -8.80 -3.57
C ILE A 132 -8.00 -8.46 -2.29
N LEU A 133 -7.45 -7.26 -2.22
CA LEU A 133 -6.78 -6.70 -1.06
C LEU A 133 -7.72 -5.71 -0.37
N ASP A 134 -7.84 -5.81 0.94
CA ASP A 134 -8.66 -4.94 1.82
C ASP A 134 -10.17 -5.16 1.72
N ALA A 135 -10.58 -6.37 1.36
CA ALA A 135 -11.98 -6.79 1.42
C ALA A 135 -12.11 -8.32 1.41
N VAL A 136 -13.29 -8.81 1.79
CA VAL A 136 -13.66 -10.21 1.61
C VAL A 136 -14.72 -10.32 0.52
N VAL A 137 -14.40 -11.06 -0.54
CA VAL A 137 -15.33 -11.40 -1.63
C VAL A 137 -15.37 -12.93 -1.76
N PRO A 138 -16.56 -13.56 -1.58
CA PRO A 138 -16.68 -15.00 -1.71
C PRO A 138 -16.57 -15.44 -3.19
N GLY A 139 -15.88 -16.55 -3.45
CA GLY A 139 -15.75 -17.13 -4.78
C GLY A 139 -14.73 -18.27 -4.81
N ASP A 140 -14.97 -19.26 -5.69
CA ASP A 140 -14.10 -20.45 -5.79
C ASP A 140 -12.75 -20.16 -6.47
N ASN A 141 -12.58 -18.96 -7.02
CA ASN A 141 -11.40 -18.47 -7.74
C ASN A 141 -10.89 -17.13 -7.19
N ILE A 142 -11.37 -16.71 -6.01
CA ILE A 142 -10.99 -15.44 -5.37
C ILE A 142 -10.25 -15.72 -4.07
N ARG A 143 -9.06 -15.13 -3.90
CA ARG A 143 -8.39 -15.04 -2.61
C ARG A 143 -8.56 -13.62 -2.08
N SER A 144 -8.98 -13.50 -0.82
CA SER A 144 -9.22 -12.23 -0.14
C SER A 144 -8.20 -12.04 0.98
N TYR A 145 -7.60 -10.86 1.06
CA TYR A 145 -6.76 -10.45 2.18
C TYR A 145 -7.38 -9.27 2.92
N THR A 146 -7.39 -9.36 4.23
CA THR A 146 -7.77 -8.25 5.13
C THR A 146 -6.74 -8.13 6.24
N TRP A 147 -6.72 -6.98 6.89
CA TRP A 147 -5.76 -6.67 7.95
C TRP A 147 -6.48 -6.36 9.26
N ARG A 148 -5.76 -6.58 10.37
CA ARG A 148 -6.21 -6.21 11.72
C ARG A 148 -5.81 -4.76 12.00
N ASP A 149 -6.50 -3.82 11.35
CA ASP A 149 -6.22 -2.38 11.48
C ASP A 149 -6.43 -1.88 12.91
N GLU A 150 -7.26 -2.58 13.70
CA GLU A 150 -7.41 -2.34 15.14
C GLU A 150 -6.10 -2.55 15.91
N GLU A 151 -5.24 -3.47 15.49
CA GLU A 151 -3.96 -3.70 16.14
C GLU A 151 -2.98 -2.55 15.88
N LEU A 152 -2.99 -1.96 14.67
CA LEU A 152 -2.23 -0.74 14.37
C LEU A 152 -2.73 0.44 15.18
N GLY A 153 -4.04 0.63 15.24
CA GLY A 153 -4.67 1.65 16.07
C GLY A 153 -4.26 1.51 17.54
N PHE A 154 -4.27 0.27 18.06
CA PHE A 154 -3.87 -0.02 19.43
C PHE A 154 -2.44 0.43 19.73
N LEU A 155 -1.50 0.09 18.86
CA LEU A 155 -0.11 0.50 19.02
C LEU A 155 0.07 2.02 18.92
N ALA A 156 -0.64 2.67 17.99
CA ALA A 156 -0.63 4.13 17.87
C ALA A 156 -1.22 4.82 19.12
N GLY A 157 -2.33 4.28 19.66
CA GLY A 157 -2.96 4.76 20.88
C GLY A 157 -2.10 4.58 22.12
N LEU A 158 -1.44 3.42 22.23
CA LEU A 158 -0.48 3.12 23.30
C LEU A 158 0.68 4.12 23.31
N LEU A 159 1.33 4.32 22.16
CA LEU A 159 2.43 5.30 22.03
C LEU A 159 1.92 6.71 22.33
N GLY A 160 0.78 7.09 21.75
CA GLY A 160 0.18 8.39 21.95
C GLY A 160 -0.10 8.70 23.44
N ALA A 161 -0.73 7.77 24.16
CA ALA A 161 -1.04 7.95 25.59
C ALA A 161 0.21 7.96 26.46
N SER A 162 1.23 7.17 26.09
CA SER A 162 2.52 7.14 26.82
C SER A 162 3.32 8.43 26.66
N LEU A 163 3.19 9.11 25.52
CA LEU A 163 3.94 10.32 25.19
C LEU A 163 3.15 11.62 25.47
N SER A 164 1.85 11.52 25.79
CA SER A 164 0.97 12.67 25.90
C SER A 164 1.05 13.36 27.24
N ASP A 165 1.33 14.67 27.23
CA ASP A 165 1.24 15.54 28.42
C ASP A 165 -0.21 16.04 28.66
N THR A 166 -1.10 15.89 27.66
CA THR A 166 -2.48 16.42 27.70
C THR A 166 -3.52 15.36 28.03
N ASN A 167 -3.15 14.09 27.98
CA ASN A 167 -4.09 12.94 28.04
C ASN A 167 -5.18 13.02 26.96
N LYS A 168 -4.85 13.57 25.79
CA LYS A 168 -5.78 13.70 24.68
C LYS A 168 -5.11 13.39 23.35
N LEU A 169 -5.74 12.53 22.56
CA LEU A 169 -5.29 12.07 21.24
C LEU A 169 -6.35 12.38 20.19
N GLY A 170 -5.99 12.22 18.91
CA GLY A 170 -6.91 12.37 17.79
C GLY A 170 -6.86 11.19 16.85
N PHE A 171 -8.01 10.81 16.31
CA PHE A 171 -8.15 9.87 15.21
C PHE A 171 -8.95 10.53 14.08
N ILE A 172 -8.45 10.39 12.84
CA ILE A 172 -9.15 10.92 11.65
C ILE A 172 -9.35 9.77 10.65
N GLY A 173 -10.60 9.36 10.44
CA GLY A 173 -10.97 8.40 9.41
C GLY A 173 -11.32 9.07 8.09
N ALA A 174 -11.23 8.33 6.95
CA ALA A 174 -11.77 8.81 5.70
C ALA A 174 -13.30 8.91 5.74
N HIS A 175 -13.96 7.89 6.26
CA HIS A 175 -15.42 7.78 6.39
C HIS A 175 -15.80 7.11 7.70
N ASP A 176 -17.00 7.43 8.21
CA ASP A 176 -17.60 6.70 9.34
C ASP A 176 -18.17 5.36 8.84
N ILE A 177 -17.29 4.40 8.64
CA ILE A 177 -17.62 3.03 8.22
C ILE A 177 -16.84 2.01 9.07
N PRO A 178 -17.31 0.76 9.18
CA PRO A 178 -16.67 -0.26 10.01
C PRO A 178 -15.17 -0.41 9.74
N LEU A 179 -14.74 -0.37 8.48
CA LEU A 179 -13.33 -0.50 8.09
C LEU A 179 -12.46 0.61 8.72
N CYS A 180 -12.84 1.88 8.58
CA CYS A 180 -12.09 2.98 9.19
C CYS A 180 -12.16 2.94 10.72
N ASN A 181 -13.29 2.46 11.27
CA ASN A 181 -13.52 2.41 12.71
C ASN A 181 -12.70 1.35 13.44
N LEU A 182 -12.10 0.36 12.73
CA LEU A 182 -11.10 -0.55 13.31
C LEU A 182 -9.94 0.24 13.92
N GLY A 183 -9.34 1.17 13.16
CA GLY A 183 -8.25 2.01 13.64
C GLY A 183 -8.63 2.89 14.84
N ALA A 184 -9.86 3.46 14.83
CA ALA A 184 -10.37 4.24 15.94
C ALA A 184 -10.56 3.39 17.22
N ALA A 185 -11.17 2.22 17.08
CA ALA A 185 -11.38 1.29 18.17
C ALA A 185 -10.06 0.84 18.79
N GLY A 186 -9.11 0.44 17.95
CA GLY A 186 -7.76 0.12 18.39
C GLY A 186 -7.11 1.26 19.15
N MET A 187 -7.14 2.48 18.60
CA MET A 187 -6.52 3.65 19.23
C MET A 187 -7.10 3.97 20.60
N ILE A 188 -8.42 3.87 20.76
CA ILE A 188 -9.10 4.04 22.05
C ILE A 188 -8.62 2.98 23.05
N ALA A 189 -8.64 1.70 22.63
CA ALA A 189 -8.21 0.60 23.49
C ALA A 189 -6.73 0.70 23.89
N GLY A 190 -5.84 1.03 22.96
CA GLY A 190 -4.41 1.23 23.24
C GLY A 190 -4.13 2.41 24.14
N ALA A 191 -4.87 3.51 23.97
CA ALA A 191 -4.79 4.67 24.86
C ALA A 191 -5.26 4.30 26.29
N HIS A 192 -6.38 3.59 26.42
CA HIS A 192 -6.91 3.16 27.71
C HIS A 192 -6.06 2.07 28.39
N TYR A 193 -5.34 1.25 27.60
CA TYR A 193 -4.37 0.28 28.12
C TYR A 193 -3.30 0.95 28.98
N VAL A 194 -2.82 2.11 28.54
CA VAL A 194 -1.80 2.90 29.25
C VAL A 194 -2.44 3.83 30.29
N ASN A 195 -3.47 4.56 29.87
CA ASN A 195 -4.14 5.56 30.70
C ASN A 195 -5.65 5.55 30.45
N PRO A 196 -6.44 4.92 31.33
CA PRO A 196 -7.90 4.86 31.17
C PRO A 196 -8.61 6.25 31.18
N ALA A 197 -7.92 7.32 31.53
CA ALA A 197 -8.44 8.69 31.48
C ALA A 197 -8.05 9.43 30.19
N CYS A 198 -7.33 8.81 29.27
CA CYS A 198 -6.97 9.40 28.00
C CYS A 198 -8.20 9.52 27.09
N GLU A 199 -8.45 10.72 26.59
CA GLU A 199 -9.54 10.99 25.64
C GLU A 199 -9.04 10.85 24.21
N VAL A 200 -9.77 10.15 23.34
CA VAL A 200 -9.50 10.09 21.91
C VAL A 200 -10.61 10.81 21.15
N LEU A 201 -10.27 11.94 20.53
CA LEU A 201 -11.17 12.65 19.63
C LEU A 201 -11.26 11.88 18.31
N VAL A 202 -12.47 11.60 17.83
CA VAL A 202 -12.69 10.88 16.57
C VAL A 202 -13.46 11.78 15.61
N ASP A 203 -12.98 11.93 14.37
CA ASP A 203 -13.67 12.67 13.30
C ASP A 203 -13.37 12.05 11.92
N TYR A 204 -14.11 12.45 10.90
CA TYR A 204 -14.04 11.88 9.55
C TYR A 204 -13.97 12.95 8.49
N ALA A 205 -13.06 12.77 7.53
CA ALA A 205 -12.84 13.72 6.43
C ALA A 205 -13.93 13.65 5.34
N ASN A 206 -14.74 12.58 5.32
CA ASN A 206 -15.75 12.28 4.31
C ASN A 206 -15.19 12.14 2.88
N GLY A 207 -13.97 11.61 2.79
CA GLY A 207 -13.30 11.29 1.52
C GLY A 207 -11.90 10.72 1.75
N TRP A 208 -11.43 9.90 0.78
CA TRP A 208 -10.13 9.25 0.84
C TRP A 208 -8.95 10.16 0.47
N ALA A 209 -9.22 11.30 -0.19
CA ALA A 209 -8.21 12.21 -0.68
C ALA A 209 -8.39 13.66 -0.19
N GLU A 210 -9.09 13.85 0.93
CA GLU A 210 -9.44 15.16 1.48
C GLU A 210 -8.27 15.80 2.28
N VAL A 211 -7.16 16.07 1.59
CA VAL A 211 -5.93 16.60 2.22
C VAL A 211 -6.20 17.88 3.02
N ASN A 212 -6.92 18.84 2.45
CA ASN A 212 -7.23 20.10 3.14
C ASN A 212 -8.20 19.88 4.30
N GLY A 213 -9.22 19.03 4.13
CA GLY A 213 -10.17 18.69 5.20
C GLY A 213 -9.47 18.02 6.37
N CYS A 214 -8.61 17.05 6.10
CA CYS A 214 -7.79 16.40 7.13
C CYS A 214 -6.86 17.37 7.85
N TYR A 215 -6.24 18.32 7.13
CA TYR A 215 -5.41 19.37 7.75
C TYR A 215 -6.22 20.24 8.73
N GLU A 216 -7.43 20.68 8.33
CA GLU A 216 -8.30 21.50 9.17
C GLU A 216 -8.79 20.73 10.40
N ILE A 217 -9.21 19.47 10.25
CA ILE A 217 -9.64 18.61 11.35
C ILE A 217 -8.46 18.38 12.33
N ALA A 218 -7.28 18.03 11.83
CA ALA A 218 -6.10 17.81 12.65
C ALA A 218 -5.69 19.06 13.44
N THR A 219 -5.73 20.23 12.78
CA THR A 219 -5.46 21.52 13.45
C THR A 219 -6.49 21.78 14.57
N SER A 220 -7.78 21.56 14.31
CA SER A 220 -8.84 21.70 15.29
C SER A 220 -8.70 20.75 16.48
N MET A 221 -8.32 19.49 16.23
CA MET A 221 -8.06 18.51 17.29
C MET A 221 -6.86 18.93 18.15
N ASN A 222 -5.79 19.43 17.54
CA ASN A 222 -4.63 19.94 18.28
C ASN A 222 -4.99 21.17 19.11
N GLU A 223 -5.80 22.09 18.60
CA GLU A 223 -6.32 23.24 19.39
C GLU A 223 -7.18 22.80 20.59
N GLN A 224 -7.82 21.62 20.50
CA GLN A 224 -8.54 21.00 21.61
C GLN A 224 -7.62 20.21 22.56
N GLY A 225 -6.33 20.14 22.26
CA GLY A 225 -5.31 19.51 23.08
C GLY A 225 -4.86 18.12 22.64
N ALA A 226 -5.25 17.64 21.46
CA ALA A 226 -4.70 16.38 20.94
C ALA A 226 -3.18 16.52 20.69
N SER A 227 -2.40 15.68 21.35
CA SER A 227 -0.92 15.70 21.29
C SER A 227 -0.34 14.75 20.24
N LEU A 228 -1.09 13.70 19.88
CA LEU A 228 -0.78 12.80 18.79
C LEU A 228 -2.06 12.51 17.99
N ILE A 229 -1.92 12.46 16.66
CA ILE A 229 -3.03 12.13 15.76
C ILE A 229 -2.63 10.93 14.87
N TYR A 230 -3.48 9.91 14.86
CA TYR A 230 -3.43 8.76 13.95
C TYR A 230 -4.60 8.82 12.96
N HIS A 231 -4.47 8.16 11.82
CA HIS A 231 -5.49 8.22 10.78
C HIS A 231 -5.63 6.92 9.96
N THR A 232 -6.80 6.79 9.31
CA THR A 232 -7.06 5.83 8.22
C THR A 232 -7.72 6.58 7.04
N ALA A 233 -7.05 7.64 6.56
CA ALA A 233 -7.61 8.58 5.60
C ALA A 233 -6.93 8.55 4.23
N SER A 234 -6.12 7.49 3.94
CA SER A 234 -5.35 7.36 2.69
C SER A 234 -4.60 8.66 2.34
N ALA A 235 -4.69 9.17 1.10
CA ALA A 235 -4.04 10.41 0.68
C ALA A 235 -4.39 11.64 1.55
N GLY A 236 -5.57 11.65 2.20
CA GLY A 236 -5.95 12.67 3.17
C GLY A 236 -4.95 12.80 4.32
N GLY A 237 -4.27 11.72 4.68
CA GLY A 237 -3.23 11.69 5.72
C GLY A 237 -2.08 12.67 5.50
N LEU A 238 -1.79 13.06 4.25
CA LEU A 238 -0.80 14.10 3.95
C LEU A 238 -1.17 15.46 4.58
N GLY A 239 -2.46 15.75 4.72
CA GLY A 239 -2.94 16.94 5.43
C GLY A 239 -2.59 16.90 6.91
N ILE A 240 -2.79 15.74 7.55
CA ILE A 240 -2.49 15.51 8.97
C ILE A 240 -0.98 15.63 9.22
N LEU A 241 -0.17 14.98 8.36
CA LEU A 241 1.29 15.05 8.42
C LEU A 241 1.79 16.50 8.33
N ASN A 242 1.23 17.28 7.39
CA ASN A 242 1.59 18.69 7.21
C ASN A 242 1.16 19.54 8.41
N ALA A 243 -0.04 19.31 8.98
CA ALA A 243 -0.48 19.99 10.18
C ALA A 243 0.43 19.68 11.38
N GLY A 244 0.84 18.40 11.56
CA GLY A 244 1.81 17.99 12.58
C GLY A 244 3.14 18.73 12.47
N LYS A 245 3.69 18.82 11.25
CA LYS A 245 4.93 19.59 10.98
C LYS A 245 4.80 21.07 11.32
N GLU A 246 3.68 21.69 10.99
CA GLU A 246 3.48 23.14 11.19
C GLU A 246 3.13 23.49 12.63
N LYS A 247 2.36 22.64 13.32
CA LYS A 247 1.85 22.93 14.68
C LYS A 247 2.67 22.26 15.78
N GLY A 248 3.49 21.26 15.44
CA GLY A 248 4.38 20.57 16.38
C GLY A 248 3.72 19.46 17.20
N PHE A 249 2.56 18.95 16.80
CA PHE A 249 1.99 17.74 17.41
C PHE A 249 2.50 16.48 16.70
N LEU A 250 2.45 15.35 17.42
CA LEU A 250 2.92 14.07 16.90
C LEU A 250 1.90 13.42 15.96
N THR A 251 2.41 12.67 14.98
CA THR A 251 1.59 11.90 14.05
C THR A 251 2.07 10.45 13.95
N VAL A 252 1.16 9.55 13.63
CA VAL A 252 1.45 8.22 13.08
C VAL A 252 0.79 8.15 11.71
N PHE A 253 1.58 7.98 10.65
CA PHE A 253 1.07 7.91 9.29
C PHE A 253 0.57 6.50 8.97
N PHE A 254 -0.34 6.33 7.99
CA PHE A 254 -0.97 5.05 7.66
C PHE A 254 -0.69 4.62 6.21
N ASP A 255 -0.39 3.34 6.02
CA ASP A 255 -0.10 2.62 4.77
C ASP A 255 1.20 2.99 4.03
N GLY A 256 1.85 4.07 4.36
CA GLY A 256 3.11 4.45 3.74
C GLY A 256 4.15 4.90 4.76
N ASN A 257 5.43 4.55 4.60
CA ASN A 257 6.46 5.11 5.45
C ASN A 257 6.79 6.54 5.02
N LEU A 258 6.25 7.52 5.75
CA LEU A 258 6.54 8.96 5.59
C LEU A 258 7.31 9.56 6.78
N ASN A 259 8.00 8.75 7.55
CA ASN A 259 8.77 9.21 8.70
C ASN A 259 9.82 10.27 8.28
N SER A 260 10.53 10.04 7.18
CA SER A 260 11.53 10.97 6.66
C SER A 260 10.95 12.28 6.11
N ASP A 261 9.66 12.32 5.76
CA ASP A 261 8.99 13.55 5.30
C ASP A 261 8.67 14.50 6.46
N ALA A 262 8.54 13.96 7.69
CA ALA A 262 8.26 14.70 8.91
C ALA A 262 9.02 14.10 10.12
N PRO A 263 10.37 14.03 10.09
CA PRO A 263 11.13 13.20 11.03
C PRO A 263 10.98 13.60 12.49
N ASP A 264 10.71 14.88 12.77
CA ASP A 264 10.58 15.39 14.14
C ASP A 264 9.17 15.18 14.72
N THR A 265 8.17 14.91 13.91
CA THR A 265 6.75 14.85 14.34
C THR A 265 6.05 13.56 13.94
N ASN A 266 6.41 12.91 12.83
CA ASN A 266 5.89 11.59 12.51
C ASN A 266 6.75 10.54 13.21
N ILE A 267 6.23 10.03 14.34
CA ILE A 267 7.02 9.15 15.22
C ILE A 267 7.11 7.72 14.69
N ALA A 268 6.13 7.30 13.89
CA ALA A 268 6.08 6.01 13.24
C ALA A 268 5.14 6.05 12.05
N SER A 269 5.23 5.06 11.18
CA SER A 269 4.25 4.77 10.14
C SER A 269 3.62 3.41 10.38
N ALA A 270 2.29 3.34 10.38
CA ALA A 270 1.50 2.13 10.55
C ALA A 270 1.36 1.44 9.20
N ILE A 271 1.98 0.29 9.06
CA ILE A 271 2.13 -0.41 7.78
C ILE A 271 1.20 -1.62 7.74
N ARG A 272 0.47 -1.75 6.63
CA ARG A 272 -0.16 -3.00 6.18
C ARG A 272 0.69 -3.57 5.05
N ASP A 273 1.16 -4.80 5.20
CA ASP A 273 2.11 -5.39 4.24
C ASP A 273 1.39 -5.94 2.99
N PHE A 274 0.88 -5.03 2.14
CA PHE A 274 0.34 -5.37 0.82
C PHE A 274 1.37 -6.05 -0.09
N PRO A 275 2.64 -5.59 -0.14
CA PRO A 275 3.66 -6.21 -0.96
C PRO A 275 3.83 -7.69 -0.71
N SER A 276 3.96 -8.10 0.55
CA SER A 276 4.15 -9.52 0.90
C SER A 276 2.92 -10.35 0.54
N CYS A 277 1.70 -9.84 0.75
CA CYS A 277 0.47 -10.54 0.36
C CYS A 277 0.36 -10.73 -1.16
N ALA A 278 0.71 -9.70 -1.93
CA ALA A 278 0.74 -9.80 -3.38
C ALA A 278 1.79 -10.82 -3.85
N LYS A 279 3.02 -10.75 -3.31
CA LYS A 279 4.11 -11.69 -3.63
C LYS A 279 3.75 -13.14 -3.23
N GLU A 280 3.11 -13.35 -2.07
CA GLU A 280 2.60 -14.66 -1.63
C GLU A 280 1.61 -15.24 -2.66
N ALA A 281 0.61 -14.45 -3.06
CA ALA A 281 -0.38 -14.89 -4.04
C ALA A 281 0.23 -15.17 -5.42
N ILE A 282 1.17 -14.34 -5.87
CA ILE A 282 1.91 -14.53 -7.13
C ILE A 282 2.74 -15.81 -7.07
N GLN A 283 3.47 -16.07 -5.97
CA GLN A 283 4.27 -17.27 -5.80
C GLN A 283 3.39 -18.53 -5.85
N ASP A 284 2.24 -18.51 -5.18
CA ASP A 284 1.30 -19.64 -5.23
C ASP A 284 0.74 -19.89 -6.63
N VAL A 285 0.58 -18.84 -7.44
CA VAL A 285 0.19 -19.00 -8.85
C VAL A 285 1.31 -19.65 -9.66
N ILE A 286 2.56 -19.20 -9.47
CA ILE A 286 3.74 -19.78 -10.14
C ILE A 286 3.91 -21.26 -9.77
N ASP A 287 3.72 -21.61 -8.51
CA ASP A 287 3.89 -22.96 -7.99
C ASP A 287 2.66 -23.88 -8.22
N GLY A 288 1.56 -23.32 -8.72
CA GLY A 288 0.30 -24.05 -8.93
C GLY A 288 -0.44 -24.39 -7.64
N ASN A 289 -0.17 -23.67 -6.54
CA ASN A 289 -0.73 -23.88 -5.21
C ASN A 289 -1.81 -22.86 -4.82
N PHE A 290 -2.22 -21.98 -5.75
CA PHE A 290 -3.20 -20.95 -5.45
C PHE A 290 -4.51 -21.55 -4.93
N THR A 291 -4.98 -21.05 -3.80
CA THR A 291 -6.26 -21.43 -3.17
C THR A 291 -7.14 -20.20 -3.03
N ALA A 292 -8.45 -20.41 -3.26
CA ALA A 292 -9.48 -19.41 -2.99
C ALA A 292 -9.84 -19.46 -1.50
N GLU A 293 -9.44 -18.43 -0.75
CA GLU A 293 -9.63 -18.36 0.69
C GLU A 293 -9.65 -16.91 1.18
N SER A 294 -10.11 -16.71 2.41
CA SER A 294 -10.03 -15.41 3.08
C SER A 294 -8.96 -15.47 4.16
N ILE A 295 -7.95 -14.64 4.02
CA ILE A 295 -6.79 -14.56 4.90
C ILE A 295 -6.83 -13.23 5.66
N VAL A 296 -6.69 -13.30 6.97
CA VAL A 296 -6.59 -12.12 7.83
C VAL A 296 -5.14 -12.02 8.32
N LYS A 297 -4.50 -10.89 8.11
CA LYS A 297 -3.13 -10.60 8.51
C LYS A 297 -3.12 -9.60 9.66
N GLY A 298 -2.54 -9.97 10.77
CA GLY A 298 -2.33 -9.13 11.94
C GLY A 298 -0.86 -9.07 12.34
N ILE A 299 -0.58 -8.60 13.54
CA ILE A 299 0.78 -8.59 14.13
C ILE A 299 1.33 -10.01 14.26
N ALA A 300 0.48 -10.98 14.58
CA ALA A 300 0.88 -12.38 14.73
C ALA A 300 1.34 -13.02 13.41
N GLU A 301 0.79 -12.59 12.30
CA GLU A 301 1.12 -13.02 10.93
C GLU A 301 2.17 -12.09 10.26
N ASP A 302 2.77 -11.17 11.01
CA ASP A 302 3.68 -10.13 10.53
C ASP A 302 3.09 -9.29 9.38
N GLY A 303 1.76 -9.21 9.30
CA GLY A 303 1.03 -8.50 8.25
C GLY A 303 0.77 -7.04 8.54
N VAL A 304 0.88 -6.62 9.81
CA VAL A 304 0.77 -5.22 10.25
C VAL A 304 1.84 -4.91 11.30
N TYR A 305 2.40 -3.70 11.25
CA TYR A 305 3.42 -3.25 12.20
C TYR A 305 3.57 -1.72 12.17
N LEU A 306 4.20 -1.16 13.20
CA LEU A 306 4.69 0.23 13.15
C LEU A 306 6.15 0.24 12.69
N ASP A 307 6.41 1.00 11.64
CA ASP A 307 7.75 1.26 11.12
C ASP A 307 8.29 2.58 11.67
N PHE A 308 9.45 2.53 12.30
CA PHE A 308 10.12 3.69 12.91
C PHE A 308 11.28 4.22 12.05
N GLU A 309 11.62 3.52 10.95
CA GLU A 309 12.74 3.93 10.10
C GLU A 309 12.49 5.31 9.49
N GLY A 310 13.49 6.20 9.60
CA GLY A 310 13.42 7.56 9.08
C GLY A 310 12.80 8.58 10.03
N SER A 311 12.22 8.18 11.18
CA SER A 311 11.84 9.09 12.25
C SER A 311 13.09 9.56 13.03
N ALA A 312 13.14 10.84 13.37
CA ALA A 312 14.16 11.39 14.26
C ALA A 312 13.64 11.58 15.70
N TYR A 313 12.37 11.23 15.94
CA TYR A 313 11.78 11.33 17.26
C TYR A 313 12.34 10.26 18.20
N ASP A 314 12.94 10.68 19.30
CA ASP A 314 13.53 9.78 20.30
C ASP A 314 12.45 9.30 21.27
N ILE A 315 11.88 8.12 21.00
CA ILE A 315 10.88 7.50 21.88
C ILE A 315 11.62 6.96 23.12
N PRO A 316 11.20 7.33 24.35
CA PRO A 316 11.84 6.87 25.58
C PRO A 316 11.89 5.32 25.67
N GLU A 317 12.99 4.79 26.22
CA GLU A 317 13.22 3.34 26.33
C GLU A 317 12.13 2.61 27.13
N ASP A 318 11.59 3.24 28.16
CA ASP A 318 10.48 2.69 28.97
C ASP A 318 9.16 2.65 28.20
N VAL A 319 8.91 3.61 27.32
CA VAL A 319 7.75 3.58 26.40
C VAL A 319 7.90 2.45 25.38
N MET A 320 9.10 2.31 24.79
CA MET A 320 9.38 1.21 23.85
C MET A 320 9.32 -0.17 24.53
N ALA A 321 9.65 -0.27 25.81
CA ALA A 321 9.47 -1.52 26.55
C ALA A 321 7.99 -1.91 26.65
N VAL A 322 7.11 -0.97 27.01
CA VAL A 322 5.64 -1.21 27.05
C VAL A 322 5.10 -1.55 25.66
N TYR A 323 5.57 -0.85 24.61
CA TYR A 323 5.21 -1.17 23.23
C TYR A 323 5.57 -2.61 22.86
N ASN A 324 6.78 -3.05 23.13
CA ASN A 324 7.24 -4.41 22.81
C ASN A 324 6.46 -5.48 23.60
N GLU A 325 6.19 -5.23 24.89
CA GLU A 325 5.35 -6.12 25.71
C GLU A 325 3.93 -6.27 25.13
N ALA A 326 3.35 -5.16 24.64
CA ALA A 326 2.04 -5.19 24.02
C ALA A 326 2.03 -5.95 22.67
N VAL A 327 3.07 -5.76 21.85
CA VAL A 327 3.25 -6.54 20.60
C VAL A 327 3.33 -8.04 20.89
N ASP A 328 4.12 -8.43 21.88
CA ASP A 328 4.25 -9.84 22.29
C ASP A 328 2.92 -10.39 22.82
N ALA A 329 2.18 -9.62 23.61
CA ALA A 329 0.87 -9.99 24.14
C ALA A 329 -0.22 -10.13 23.04
N ILE A 330 -0.19 -9.30 22.02
CA ILE A 330 -1.06 -9.46 20.84
C ILE A 330 -0.64 -10.72 20.06
N LYS A 331 0.65 -10.93 19.80
CA LYS A 331 1.16 -12.14 19.12
C LYS A 331 0.79 -13.43 19.83
N SER A 332 0.80 -13.43 21.16
CA SER A 332 0.40 -14.61 21.97
C SER A 332 -1.12 -14.78 22.09
N GLY A 333 -1.90 -13.75 21.76
CA GLY A 333 -3.35 -13.73 21.95
C GLY A 333 -3.79 -13.39 23.38
N ASP A 334 -2.86 -12.96 24.24
CA ASP A 334 -3.17 -12.46 25.60
C ASP A 334 -3.90 -11.13 25.56
N ILE A 335 -3.63 -10.30 24.54
CA ILE A 335 -4.39 -9.11 24.19
C ILE A 335 -5.18 -9.39 22.90
N VAL A 336 -6.50 -9.25 22.97
CA VAL A 336 -7.40 -9.22 21.81
C VAL A 336 -7.97 -7.82 21.70
N VAL A 337 -7.56 -7.11 20.65
CA VAL A 337 -7.94 -5.73 20.41
C VAL A 337 -9.42 -5.67 19.98
N PRO A 338 -10.25 -4.80 20.55
CA PRO A 338 -11.64 -4.65 20.14
C PRO A 338 -11.75 -4.04 18.73
N THR A 339 -12.80 -4.44 17.99
CA THR A 339 -13.02 -4.06 16.60
C THR A 339 -14.08 -2.97 16.42
N THR A 340 -14.72 -2.55 17.50
CA THR A 340 -15.72 -1.48 17.48
C THR A 340 -15.42 -0.42 18.54
N ILE A 341 -15.77 0.83 18.22
CA ILE A 341 -15.60 1.96 19.16
C ILE A 341 -16.36 1.73 20.47
N ASP A 342 -17.57 1.14 20.41
CA ASP A 342 -18.39 0.86 21.60
C ASP A 342 -17.71 -0.18 22.51
N GLU A 343 -17.14 -1.24 21.93
CA GLU A 343 -16.37 -2.22 22.69
C GLU A 343 -15.11 -1.57 23.30
N ALA A 344 -14.39 -0.78 22.52
CA ALA A 344 -13.14 -0.14 22.94
C ALA A 344 -13.35 0.81 24.14
N ASN A 345 -14.46 1.53 24.19
CA ASN A 345 -14.80 2.41 25.31
C ASN A 345 -15.03 1.70 26.65
N THR A 346 -15.29 0.40 26.61
CA THR A 346 -15.54 -0.42 27.82
C THR A 346 -14.51 -1.54 27.99
N TRP A 347 -13.57 -1.63 27.07
CA TRP A 347 -12.54 -2.67 27.03
C TRP A 347 -11.54 -2.52 28.17
N THR A 348 -11.12 -3.67 28.70
CA THR A 348 -10.03 -3.79 29.68
C THR A 348 -9.19 -5.00 29.26
N ALA A 349 -7.87 -4.84 29.23
CA ALA A 349 -6.93 -5.92 28.92
C ALA A 349 -6.94 -7.01 29.98
#